data_22b641289830ac89ae5972acad60d61e
#
_entry.id   22b641289830ac89ae5972acad60d61e
#
_cell.length_a   1.000
_cell.length_b   1.000
_cell.length_c   1.000
_cell.angle_alpha   90.00
_cell.angle_beta   90.00
_cell.angle_gamma   90.00
#
_symmetry.space_group_name_H-M   'P 1'
#
loop_
_entity.id
_entity.type
_entity.pdbx_description
1 polymer ?
#
loop_
_entity_poly.entity_id
_entity_poly.type
_entity_poly.pdbx_seq_one_letter_code
_entity_poly.pdbx_strand_id
1 'polypeptide(L)'
;MFTALYTAKSGMTVQQTNIDLHSHNLSNVSTTGFKRNFANVEDLAYQNYRQVGAAATEQNQLPTGLHMGLGARTVSIGRNFEQGSLQESKNSLDVAINGNGFFEVTMPDGTIGYTRDGSFKVDAQGRLVTSGGLPVANGITIPPNATNISISNDGAVSATVPGNTQPQPLGNLAMSGFVNAGGLEPIGQNLFK
;
A
#
# COMPACT_ATOMS: atom_id res chain seq x y z
N MET A 1 18.95 -8.64 36.90
CA MET A 1 19.56 -9.24 35.70
C MET A 1 18.52 -9.62 34.63
N PHE A 2 17.41 -10.24 35.03
CA PHE A 2 16.37 -10.67 34.06
C PHE A 2 15.68 -9.53 33.32
N THR A 3 15.48 -8.37 33.94
CA THR A 3 14.84 -7.20 33.29
C THR A 3 15.67 -6.68 32.12
N ALA A 4 17.00 -6.58 32.27
CA ALA A 4 17.88 -6.14 31.19
C ALA A 4 17.87 -7.11 29.99
N LEU A 5 17.85 -8.42 30.25
CA LEU A 5 17.73 -9.44 29.20
C LEU A 5 16.37 -9.36 28.48
N TYR A 6 15.30 -9.08 29.22
CA TYR A 6 13.96 -8.91 28.65
C TYR A 6 13.88 -7.68 27.78
N THR A 7 14.43 -6.56 28.23
CA THR A 7 14.54 -5.32 27.46
C THR A 7 15.36 -5.54 26.18
N ALA A 8 16.50 -6.22 26.28
CA ALA A 8 17.32 -6.56 25.12
C ALA A 8 16.58 -7.47 24.14
N LYS A 9 15.85 -8.49 24.64
CA LYS A 9 15.00 -9.36 23.81
C LYS A 9 13.95 -8.55 23.06
N SER A 10 13.23 -7.65 23.74
CA SER A 10 12.19 -6.83 23.10
C SER A 10 12.77 -5.95 22.00
N GLY A 11 13.93 -5.33 22.24
CA GLY A 11 14.64 -4.54 21.23
C GLY A 11 15.06 -5.38 20.03
N MET A 12 15.62 -6.58 20.25
CA MET A 12 15.97 -7.50 19.17
C MET A 12 14.75 -7.92 18.35
N THR A 13 13.61 -8.20 18.99
CA THR A 13 12.37 -8.55 18.28
C THR A 13 11.89 -7.42 17.38
N VAL A 14 11.94 -6.16 17.85
CA VAL A 14 11.60 -4.99 17.05
C VAL A 14 12.56 -4.85 15.85
N GLN A 15 13.87 -5.03 16.07
CA GLN A 15 14.84 -4.95 15.00
C GLN A 15 14.67 -6.08 13.97
N GLN A 16 14.32 -7.29 14.42
CA GLN A 16 14.00 -8.41 13.53
C GLN A 16 12.80 -8.04 12.63
N THR A 17 11.72 -7.51 13.21
CA THR A 17 10.55 -7.05 12.45
C THR A 17 10.94 -5.97 11.42
N ASN A 18 11.79 -5.03 11.79
CA ASN A 18 12.27 -4.00 10.87
C ASN A 18 13.07 -4.61 9.70
N ILE A 19 13.95 -5.57 9.97
CA ILE A 19 14.74 -6.27 8.94
C ILE A 19 13.79 -7.01 7.99
N ASP A 20 12.81 -7.72 8.52
CA ASP A 20 11.83 -8.47 7.72
C ASP A 20 11.02 -7.52 6.80
N LEU A 21 10.59 -6.36 7.33
CA LEU A 21 9.90 -5.34 6.54
C LEU A 21 10.80 -4.71 5.46
N HIS A 22 12.05 -4.40 5.79
CA HIS A 22 13.00 -3.88 4.81
C HIS A 22 13.30 -4.90 3.71
N SER A 23 13.45 -6.17 4.06
CA SER A 23 13.66 -7.27 3.11
C SER A 23 12.46 -7.43 2.18
N HIS A 24 11.22 -7.37 2.74
CA HIS A 24 9.99 -7.40 1.96
C HIS A 24 9.87 -6.19 1.01
N ASN A 25 10.17 -4.97 1.50
CA ASN A 25 10.15 -3.77 0.68
C ASN A 25 11.19 -3.83 -0.46
N LEU A 26 12.40 -4.34 -0.16
CA LEU A 26 13.46 -4.50 -1.15
C LEU A 26 13.09 -5.53 -2.22
N SER A 27 12.52 -6.65 -1.82
CA SER A 27 12.07 -7.70 -2.76
C SER A 27 11.00 -7.18 -3.73
N ASN A 28 10.23 -6.17 -3.33
CA ASN A 28 9.15 -5.59 -4.13
C ASN A 28 9.49 -4.21 -4.72
N VAL A 29 10.77 -3.81 -4.73
CA VAL A 29 11.19 -2.47 -5.22
C VAL A 29 10.83 -2.25 -6.69
N SER A 30 10.81 -3.29 -7.50
CA SER A 30 10.45 -3.26 -8.93
C SER A 30 8.97 -3.61 -9.19
N THR A 31 8.18 -3.86 -8.15
CA THR A 31 6.78 -4.24 -8.31
C THR A 31 5.92 -2.99 -8.53
N THR A 32 5.23 -2.92 -9.67
CA THR A 32 4.35 -1.80 -10.03
C THR A 32 3.19 -1.70 -9.02
N GLY A 33 2.92 -0.47 -8.55
CA GLY A 33 1.85 -0.23 -7.61
C GLY A 33 2.13 -0.70 -6.17
N PHE A 34 3.31 -1.26 -5.89
CA PHE A 34 3.69 -1.64 -4.53
C PHE A 34 3.77 -0.44 -3.59
N LYS A 35 3.32 -0.62 -2.37
CA LYS A 35 3.37 0.39 -1.31
C LYS A 35 4.20 -0.13 -0.14
N ARG A 36 5.26 0.60 0.20
CA ARG A 36 6.21 0.19 1.24
C ARG A 36 5.55 0.09 2.62
N ASN A 37 5.94 -0.93 3.36
CA ASN A 37 5.52 -1.14 4.72
C ASN A 37 6.54 -0.55 5.71
N PHE A 38 6.06 -0.10 6.87
CA PHE A 38 6.89 0.35 7.99
C PHE A 38 6.27 -0.08 9.31
N ALA A 39 7.12 -0.31 10.32
CA ALA A 39 6.66 -0.66 11.65
C ALA A 39 6.45 0.59 12.51
N ASN A 40 5.33 0.64 13.21
CA ASN A 40 5.11 1.57 14.30
C ASN A 40 5.54 0.90 15.61
N VAL A 41 6.48 1.53 16.29
CA VAL A 41 7.08 1.02 17.51
C VAL A 41 6.69 1.94 18.66
N GLU A 42 6.34 1.35 19.79
CA GLU A 42 6.07 2.05 21.03
C GLU A 42 7.00 1.54 22.14
N ASP A 43 7.32 2.40 23.09
CA ASP A 43 8.00 2.02 24.31
C ASP A 43 7.05 1.28 25.25
N LEU A 44 7.63 0.45 26.11
CA LEU A 44 6.91 -0.24 27.17
C LEU A 44 6.92 0.60 28.46
N ALA A 45 6.15 0.17 29.45
CA ALA A 45 6.05 0.85 30.74
C ALA A 45 7.42 1.13 31.35
N TYR A 46 7.49 2.17 32.16
CA TYR A 46 8.68 2.54 32.90
C TYR A 46 8.58 2.04 34.33
N GLN A 47 9.66 1.46 34.82
CA GLN A 47 9.81 1.16 36.24
C GLN A 47 10.37 2.39 36.94
N ASN A 48 9.64 2.87 37.96
CA ASN A 48 10.02 4.03 38.73
C ASN A 48 10.81 3.59 39.97
N TYR A 49 12.10 3.87 39.97
CA TYR A 49 12.97 3.63 41.15
C TYR A 49 13.00 4.82 42.11
N ARG A 50 12.79 6.02 41.58
CA ARG A 50 12.78 7.26 42.35
C ARG A 50 11.90 8.29 41.68
N GLN A 51 10.98 8.87 42.43
CA GLN A 51 10.10 9.90 41.94
C GLN A 51 10.81 11.25 41.82
N VAL A 52 10.37 12.07 40.86
CA VAL A 52 10.75 13.47 40.72
C VAL A 52 10.28 14.20 41.98
N GLY A 53 11.12 15.06 42.55
CA GLY A 53 10.80 15.82 43.80
C GLY A 53 10.99 15.00 45.09
N ALA A 54 11.51 13.76 45.04
CA ALA A 54 11.85 13.04 46.24
C ALA A 54 12.92 13.79 47.07
N ALA A 55 12.77 13.81 48.39
CA ALA A 55 13.76 14.46 49.29
C ALA A 55 15.11 13.75 49.16
N ALA A 56 16.13 14.50 48.80
CA ALA A 56 17.51 14.05 48.84
C ALA A 56 18.14 14.28 50.23
N THR A 57 17.76 15.38 50.88
CA THR A 57 18.09 15.78 52.28
C THR A 57 16.89 16.52 52.84
N GLU A 58 16.91 16.86 54.14
CA GLU A 58 15.83 17.64 54.75
C GLU A 58 15.52 18.98 54.05
N GLN A 59 16.46 19.53 53.31
CA GLN A 59 16.34 20.85 52.65
C GLN A 59 16.40 20.80 51.11
N ASN A 60 16.79 19.68 50.50
CA ASN A 60 16.97 19.57 49.03
C ASN A 60 16.13 18.47 48.43
N GLN A 61 15.43 18.82 47.33
CA GLN A 61 14.67 17.87 46.54
C GLN A 61 15.43 17.54 45.24
N LEU A 62 15.26 16.32 44.77
CA LEU A 62 15.87 15.87 43.52
C LEU A 62 15.13 16.48 42.33
N PRO A 63 15.85 17.16 41.40
CA PRO A 63 15.23 17.79 40.25
C PRO A 63 14.76 16.77 39.21
N THR A 64 15.29 15.54 39.21
CA THR A 64 14.97 14.46 38.25
C THR A 64 14.70 13.14 38.97
N GLY A 65 13.73 12.37 38.47
CA GLY A 65 13.47 11.00 38.91
C GLY A 65 14.40 9.99 38.23
N LEU A 66 14.37 8.76 38.72
CA LEU A 66 15.03 7.61 38.09
C LEU A 66 13.96 6.65 37.57
N HIS A 67 13.73 6.72 36.23
CA HIS A 67 12.80 5.88 35.52
C HIS A 67 13.56 4.97 34.55
N MET A 68 13.30 3.68 34.58
CA MET A 68 13.93 2.71 33.67
C MET A 68 12.86 2.09 32.79
N GLY A 69 13.00 2.25 31.47
CA GLY A 69 12.10 1.66 30.48
C GLY A 69 12.27 0.14 30.40
N LEU A 70 11.17 -0.57 30.17
CA LEU A 70 11.15 -2.03 30.10
C LEU A 70 11.29 -2.57 28.67
N GLY A 71 11.55 -1.69 27.70
CA GLY A 71 11.78 -2.07 26.30
C GLY A 71 10.84 -1.42 25.32
N ALA A 72 10.69 -2.03 24.14
CA ALA A 72 9.85 -1.57 23.07
C ALA A 72 9.04 -2.74 22.45
N ARG A 73 7.96 -2.39 21.78
CA ARG A 73 7.15 -3.36 21.01
C ARG A 73 6.71 -2.78 19.67
N THR A 74 6.55 -3.63 18.68
CA THR A 74 5.85 -3.28 17.45
C THR A 74 4.34 -3.33 17.70
N VAL A 75 3.63 -2.23 17.44
CA VAL A 75 2.18 -2.11 17.67
C VAL A 75 1.41 -2.40 16.40
N SER A 76 1.89 -1.88 15.28
CA SER A 76 1.24 -2.06 13.99
C SER A 76 2.26 -1.97 12.86
N ILE A 77 1.86 -2.50 11.70
CA ILE A 77 2.59 -2.31 10.45
C ILE A 77 1.73 -1.41 9.58
N GLY A 78 2.22 -0.19 9.36
CA GLY A 78 1.59 0.77 8.47
C GLY A 78 2.06 0.60 7.04
N ARG A 79 1.28 1.16 6.11
CA ARG A 79 1.64 1.21 4.68
C ARG A 79 1.64 2.65 4.20
N ASN A 80 2.69 3.02 3.47
CA ASN A 80 2.81 4.37 2.91
C ASN A 80 2.18 4.40 1.51
N PHE A 81 1.09 5.15 1.37
CA PHE A 81 0.35 5.31 0.10
C PHE A 81 0.77 6.54 -0.71
N GLU A 82 1.85 7.23 -0.31
CA GLU A 82 2.36 8.37 -1.08
C GLU A 82 2.60 8.00 -2.54
N GLN A 83 2.42 9.00 -3.41
CA GLN A 83 2.67 8.86 -4.84
C GLN A 83 4.17 8.64 -5.09
N GLY A 84 4.49 7.54 -5.78
CA GLY A 84 5.83 7.30 -6.29
C GLY A 84 6.09 8.03 -7.62
N SER A 85 7.31 7.91 -8.13
CA SER A 85 7.66 8.42 -9.46
C SER A 85 6.88 7.66 -10.53
N LEU A 86 6.30 8.41 -11.47
CA LEU A 86 5.68 7.85 -12.65
C LEU A 86 6.75 7.47 -13.67
N GLN A 87 6.64 6.27 -14.23
CA GLN A 87 7.51 5.79 -15.30
C GLN A 87 6.68 5.71 -16.58
N GLU A 88 7.21 6.25 -17.66
CA GLU A 88 6.59 6.14 -18.97
C GLU A 88 6.88 4.75 -19.57
N SER A 89 5.83 4.03 -19.95
CA SER A 89 5.91 2.78 -20.69
C SER A 89 5.52 3.00 -22.16
N LYS A 90 5.91 2.08 -23.04
CA LYS A 90 5.52 2.13 -24.46
C LYS A 90 4.20 1.41 -24.74
N ASN A 91 3.51 0.96 -23.70
CA ASN A 91 2.27 0.22 -23.82
C ASN A 91 1.07 1.16 -23.62
N SER A 92 0.15 1.19 -24.58
CA SER A 92 -1.05 2.04 -24.53
C SER A 92 -2.07 1.63 -23.46
N LEU A 93 -1.93 0.41 -22.92
CA LEU A 93 -2.82 -0.12 -21.87
C LEU A 93 -2.29 0.13 -20.46
N ASP A 94 -1.07 0.62 -20.33
CA ASP A 94 -0.51 0.94 -19.02
C ASP A 94 -0.99 2.32 -18.58
N VAL A 95 -1.65 2.36 -17.43
CA VAL A 95 -2.26 3.56 -16.86
C VAL A 95 -1.77 3.76 -15.45
N ALA A 96 -1.38 4.99 -15.11
CA ALA A 96 -1.02 5.34 -13.75
C ALA A 96 -1.97 6.38 -13.18
N ILE A 97 -2.41 6.17 -11.95
CA ILE A 97 -3.20 7.17 -11.21
C ILE A 97 -2.25 8.24 -10.68
N ASN A 98 -2.45 9.48 -11.06
CA ASN A 98 -1.74 10.63 -10.50
C ASN A 98 -2.59 11.22 -9.36
N GLY A 99 -2.18 10.98 -8.12
CA GLY A 99 -2.92 11.38 -6.92
C GLY A 99 -3.49 10.20 -6.14
N ASN A 100 -4.52 10.45 -5.34
CA ASN A 100 -5.17 9.44 -4.50
C ASN A 100 -6.23 8.68 -5.29
N GLY A 101 -6.35 7.36 -5.05
CA GLY A 101 -7.37 6.51 -5.66
C GLY A 101 -6.84 5.11 -5.96
N PHE A 102 -7.74 4.22 -6.34
CA PHE A 102 -7.44 2.83 -6.68
C PHE A 102 -8.32 2.43 -7.87
N PHE A 103 -7.81 1.59 -8.73
CA PHE A 103 -8.62 0.92 -9.74
C PHE A 103 -9.46 -0.16 -9.10
N GLU A 104 -10.68 -0.29 -9.57
CA GLU A 104 -11.59 -1.35 -9.14
C GLU A 104 -11.46 -2.55 -10.06
N VAL A 105 -11.32 -3.72 -9.47
CA VAL A 105 -11.27 -5.01 -10.18
C VAL A 105 -12.30 -5.97 -9.59
N THR A 106 -12.87 -6.81 -10.41
CA THR A 106 -13.82 -7.81 -9.96
C THR A 106 -13.09 -9.09 -9.57
N MET A 107 -13.28 -9.50 -8.32
CA MET A 107 -12.71 -10.74 -7.80
C MET A 107 -13.52 -11.96 -8.27
N PRO A 108 -12.95 -13.18 -8.25
CA PRO A 108 -13.67 -14.38 -8.65
C PRO A 108 -14.89 -14.70 -7.78
N ASP A 109 -14.92 -14.19 -6.55
CA ASP A 109 -16.05 -14.31 -5.61
C ASP A 109 -17.16 -13.26 -5.87
N GLY A 110 -17.00 -12.43 -6.89
CA GLY A 110 -17.92 -11.34 -7.24
C GLY A 110 -17.76 -10.08 -6.39
N THR A 111 -16.82 -10.03 -5.45
CA THR A 111 -16.52 -8.82 -4.67
C THR A 111 -15.60 -7.88 -5.45
N ILE A 112 -15.57 -6.61 -5.05
CA ILE A 112 -14.68 -5.62 -5.64
C ILE A 112 -13.36 -5.62 -4.88
N GLY A 113 -12.27 -5.80 -5.61
CA GLY A 113 -10.91 -5.59 -5.13
C GLY A 113 -10.35 -4.27 -5.64
N TYR A 114 -9.40 -3.70 -4.95
CA TYR A 114 -8.79 -2.41 -5.25
C TYR A 114 -7.31 -2.58 -5.55
N THR A 115 -6.82 -1.92 -6.59
CA THR A 115 -5.39 -2.00 -6.97
C THR A 115 -4.84 -0.64 -7.38
N ARG A 116 -3.53 -0.46 -7.19
CA ARG A 116 -2.77 0.66 -7.76
C ARG A 116 -1.94 0.24 -8.97
N ASP A 117 -1.96 -1.04 -9.31
CA ASP A 117 -1.30 -1.54 -10.50
C ASP A 117 -2.19 -1.28 -11.71
N GLY A 118 -1.70 -0.47 -12.65
CA GLY A 118 -2.37 -0.12 -13.89
C GLY A 118 -1.77 -0.80 -15.11
N SER A 119 -1.01 -1.87 -14.94
CA SER A 119 -0.50 -2.70 -16.05
C SER A 119 -1.58 -3.65 -16.57
N PHE A 120 -2.52 -3.08 -17.32
CA PHE A 120 -3.64 -3.84 -17.85
C PHE A 120 -3.29 -4.62 -19.11
N LYS A 121 -4.02 -5.71 -19.34
CA LYS A 121 -3.92 -6.59 -20.51
C LYS A 121 -5.32 -6.88 -21.05
N VAL A 122 -5.36 -7.44 -22.26
CA VAL A 122 -6.60 -7.89 -22.89
C VAL A 122 -6.61 -9.41 -22.86
N ASP A 123 -7.68 -10.00 -22.39
CA ASP A 123 -7.87 -11.46 -22.41
C ASP A 123 -8.35 -11.97 -23.77
N ALA A 124 -8.49 -13.29 -23.92
CA ALA A 124 -8.95 -13.92 -25.16
C ALA A 124 -10.40 -13.55 -25.54
N GLN A 125 -11.19 -13.04 -24.59
CA GLN A 125 -12.54 -12.55 -24.81
C GLN A 125 -12.61 -11.06 -25.09
N GLY A 126 -11.47 -10.38 -25.16
CA GLY A 126 -11.39 -8.94 -25.39
C GLY A 126 -11.62 -8.09 -24.13
N ARG A 127 -11.72 -8.68 -22.94
CA ARG A 127 -11.93 -7.94 -21.70
C ARG A 127 -10.62 -7.35 -21.18
N LEU A 128 -10.70 -6.15 -20.61
CA LEU A 128 -9.57 -5.52 -19.94
C LEU A 128 -9.38 -6.20 -18.56
N VAL A 129 -8.19 -6.77 -18.34
CA VAL A 129 -7.85 -7.54 -17.14
C VAL A 129 -6.52 -7.06 -16.54
N THR A 130 -6.32 -7.33 -15.27
CA THR A 130 -5.02 -7.15 -14.61
C THR A 130 -4.01 -8.19 -15.09
N SER A 131 -2.74 -8.04 -14.75
CA SER A 131 -1.72 -9.05 -15.03
C SER A 131 -2.02 -10.42 -14.40
N GLY A 132 -2.84 -10.46 -13.33
CA GLY A 132 -3.34 -11.69 -12.70
C GLY A 132 -4.60 -12.28 -13.34
N GLY A 133 -5.13 -11.66 -14.42
CA GLY A 133 -6.32 -12.14 -15.14
C GLY A 133 -7.66 -11.69 -14.52
N LEU A 134 -7.66 -10.78 -13.55
CA LEU A 134 -8.89 -10.26 -12.96
C LEU A 134 -9.48 -9.15 -13.84
N PRO A 135 -10.77 -9.22 -14.20
CA PRO A 135 -11.39 -8.19 -15.02
C PRO A 135 -11.53 -6.87 -14.24
N VAL A 136 -11.29 -5.76 -14.94
CA VAL A 136 -11.56 -4.42 -14.39
C VAL A 136 -13.07 -4.27 -14.20
N ALA A 137 -13.45 -3.61 -13.11
CA ALA A 137 -14.85 -3.26 -12.88
C ALA A 137 -15.41 -2.45 -14.06
N ASN A 138 -16.71 -2.50 -14.29
CA ASN A 138 -17.42 -1.95 -15.47
C ASN A 138 -17.28 -2.78 -16.76
N GLY A 139 -16.56 -3.92 -16.76
CA GLY A 139 -16.62 -4.89 -17.87
C GLY A 139 -16.22 -4.33 -19.22
N ILE A 140 -15.15 -3.52 -19.28
CA ILE A 140 -14.67 -2.92 -20.53
C ILE A 140 -14.24 -4.03 -21.48
N THR A 141 -14.93 -4.13 -22.62
CA THR A 141 -14.64 -5.13 -23.65
C THR A 141 -14.15 -4.43 -24.91
N ILE A 142 -12.98 -4.84 -25.38
CA ILE A 142 -12.33 -4.32 -26.57
C ILE A 142 -12.77 -5.18 -27.77
N PRO A 143 -13.34 -4.61 -28.83
CA PRO A 143 -13.73 -5.37 -29.99
C PRO A 143 -12.50 -5.98 -30.70
N PRO A 144 -12.60 -7.20 -31.25
CA PRO A 144 -11.47 -7.89 -31.86
C PRO A 144 -10.89 -7.16 -33.10
N ASN A 145 -11.65 -6.25 -33.67
CA ASN A 145 -11.24 -5.44 -34.82
C ASN A 145 -10.60 -4.10 -34.41
N ALA A 146 -10.35 -3.85 -33.14
CA ALA A 146 -9.73 -2.61 -32.69
C ALA A 146 -8.28 -2.53 -33.17
N THR A 147 -7.94 -1.45 -33.87
CA THR A 147 -6.59 -1.20 -34.38
C THR A 147 -5.75 -0.40 -33.37
N ASN A 148 -6.38 0.52 -32.66
CA ASN A 148 -5.72 1.36 -31.67
C ASN A 148 -6.62 1.55 -30.45
N ILE A 149 -6.02 1.46 -29.27
CA ILE A 149 -6.71 1.70 -28.00
C ILE A 149 -6.08 2.92 -27.38
N SER A 150 -6.89 3.88 -26.98
CA SER A 150 -6.44 5.05 -26.24
C SER A 150 -7.24 5.22 -24.95
N ILE A 151 -6.54 5.59 -23.89
CA ILE A 151 -7.10 5.87 -22.58
C ILE A 151 -6.88 7.34 -22.30
N SER A 152 -7.97 8.07 -22.09
CA SER A 152 -7.93 9.50 -21.79
C SER A 152 -7.51 9.75 -20.33
N ASN A 153 -7.09 10.97 -20.01
CA ASN A 153 -6.75 11.39 -18.66
C ASN A 153 -7.94 11.26 -17.67
N ASP A 154 -9.16 11.27 -18.17
CA ASP A 154 -10.39 11.07 -17.38
C ASP A 154 -10.74 9.59 -17.16
N GLY A 155 -9.87 8.67 -17.61
CA GLY A 155 -10.10 7.23 -17.53
C GLY A 155 -11.06 6.67 -18.58
N ALA A 156 -11.47 7.47 -19.57
CA ALA A 156 -12.29 7.01 -20.68
C ALA A 156 -11.45 6.16 -21.64
N VAL A 157 -11.88 4.92 -21.85
CA VAL A 157 -11.26 3.98 -22.78
C VAL A 157 -11.99 4.07 -24.11
N SER A 158 -11.24 4.31 -25.18
CA SER A 158 -11.76 4.36 -26.56
C SER A 158 -10.92 3.50 -27.49
N ALA A 159 -11.56 2.92 -28.50
CA ALA A 159 -10.90 2.14 -29.51
C ALA A 159 -11.25 2.63 -30.91
N THR A 160 -10.27 2.60 -31.80
CA THR A 160 -10.47 2.89 -33.22
C THR A 160 -10.65 1.58 -33.98
N VAL A 161 -11.75 1.45 -34.72
CA VAL A 161 -12.07 0.29 -35.52
C VAL A 161 -11.84 0.63 -37.00
N PRO A 162 -11.25 -0.25 -37.81
CA PRO A 162 -11.10 -0.04 -39.26
C PRO A 162 -12.46 0.27 -39.92
N GLY A 163 -12.49 1.35 -40.69
CA GLY A 163 -13.73 1.83 -41.36
C GLY A 163 -14.47 2.92 -40.60
N ASN A 164 -14.10 3.22 -39.36
CA ASN A 164 -14.66 4.32 -38.58
C ASN A 164 -13.53 5.29 -38.19
N THR A 165 -13.61 6.54 -38.66
CA THR A 165 -12.58 7.55 -38.42
C THR A 165 -12.66 8.12 -36.98
N GLN A 166 -13.79 7.92 -36.30
CA GLN A 166 -13.98 8.41 -34.95
C GLN A 166 -13.73 7.30 -33.92
N PRO A 167 -12.97 7.59 -32.81
CA PRO A 167 -12.80 6.65 -31.73
C PRO A 167 -14.15 6.30 -31.07
N GLN A 168 -14.43 5.02 -30.95
CA GLN A 168 -15.64 4.54 -30.27
C GLN A 168 -15.37 4.44 -28.76
N PRO A 169 -16.16 5.07 -27.90
CA PRO A 169 -16.02 4.91 -26.46
C PRO A 169 -16.45 3.51 -26.02
N LEU A 170 -15.60 2.83 -25.25
CA LEU A 170 -15.85 1.48 -24.75
C LEU A 170 -16.33 1.49 -23.30
N GLY A 171 -15.97 2.53 -22.53
CA GLY A 171 -16.32 2.66 -21.13
C GLY A 171 -15.30 3.50 -20.36
N ASN A 172 -15.52 3.63 -19.06
CA ASN A 172 -14.61 4.34 -18.17
C ASN A 172 -14.01 3.37 -17.14
N LEU A 173 -12.73 3.55 -16.84
CA LEU A 173 -12.06 2.87 -15.74
C LEU A 173 -12.71 3.32 -14.41
N ALA A 174 -13.22 2.35 -13.64
CA ALA A 174 -13.75 2.63 -12.32
C ALA A 174 -12.61 2.91 -11.36
N MET A 175 -12.72 3.99 -10.61
CA MET A 175 -11.76 4.38 -9.57
C MET A 175 -12.48 4.72 -8.28
N SER A 176 -11.94 4.25 -7.16
CA SER A 176 -12.41 4.57 -5.81
C SER A 176 -11.36 5.28 -4.99
N GLY A 177 -11.79 6.26 -4.20
CA GLY A 177 -10.96 6.94 -3.21
C GLY A 177 -11.39 6.57 -1.80
N PHE A 178 -10.42 6.43 -0.91
CA PHE A 178 -10.66 6.12 0.50
C PHE A 178 -10.14 7.24 1.39
N VAL A 179 -10.92 7.61 2.38
CA VAL A 179 -10.50 8.57 3.41
C VAL A 179 -9.35 8.00 4.23
N ASN A 180 -9.39 6.70 4.51
CA ASN A 180 -8.33 5.98 5.21
C ASN A 180 -7.84 4.78 4.38
N ALA A 181 -6.90 5.04 3.46
CA ALA A 181 -6.28 3.98 2.67
C ALA A 181 -5.47 2.98 3.53
N GLY A 182 -4.98 3.41 4.71
CA GLY A 182 -4.25 2.55 5.64
C GLY A 182 -5.09 1.43 6.25
N GLY A 183 -6.42 1.55 6.21
CA GLY A 183 -7.35 0.52 6.68
C GLY A 183 -7.65 -0.58 5.67
N LEU A 184 -7.16 -0.45 4.43
CA LEU A 184 -7.35 -1.48 3.41
C LEU A 184 -6.52 -2.73 3.73
N GLU A 185 -7.16 -3.89 3.69
CA GLU A 185 -6.53 -5.18 3.91
C GLU A 185 -5.85 -5.68 2.61
N PRO A 186 -4.55 -5.97 2.64
CA PRO A 186 -3.87 -6.55 1.48
C PRO A 186 -4.20 -8.04 1.35
N ILE A 187 -4.66 -8.46 0.21
CA ILE A 187 -5.00 -9.85 -0.11
C ILE A 187 -3.96 -10.54 -1.02
N GLY A 188 -2.86 -9.85 -1.35
CA GLY A 188 -1.85 -10.32 -2.29
C GLY A 188 -2.09 -9.81 -3.72
N GLN A 189 -1.14 -10.09 -4.64
CA GLN A 189 -1.22 -9.70 -6.06
C GLN A 189 -1.45 -8.19 -6.29
N ASN A 190 -0.93 -7.33 -5.41
CA ASN A 190 -1.15 -5.88 -5.38
C ASN A 190 -2.62 -5.46 -5.22
N LEU A 191 -3.45 -6.36 -4.64
CA LEU A 191 -4.86 -6.14 -4.38
C LEU A 191 -5.12 -5.80 -2.91
N PHE A 192 -6.13 -4.99 -2.72
CA PHE A 192 -6.65 -4.58 -1.42
C PHE A 192 -8.16 -4.81 -1.34
N LYS A 193 -8.63 -4.99 -0.13
CA LYS A 193 -10.06 -5.12 0.18
C LYS A 193 -10.44 -4.18 1.32
#